data_17f2c0743df5abc3d62a427d637f8013
#
_entry.id   17f2c0743df5abc3d62a427d637f8013
#
_cell.length_a   1.000
_cell.length_b   1.000
_cell.length_c   1.000
_cell.angle_alpha   90.00
_cell.angle_beta   90.00
_cell.angle_gamma   90.00
#
_symmetry.space_group_name_H-M   'P 1'
#
loop_
_entity.id
_entity.type
_entity.pdbx_description
1 polymer ?
#
loop_
_entity_poly.entity_id
_entity_poly.type
_entity_poly.pdbx_seq_one_letter_code
_entity_poly.pdbx_strand_id
1 'polypeptide(L)'
;MHKDAMQRTSILLLTLGPLLLPGSVAHGTSTGFIQARLVISAACEINSQQPTVGGNPGVMDFGSRGPTWDQPLTSRVDEAGAEGSLQISCTPQVRAFSVRINGGLNGSDGVRRLSNGRELIPYQLAVDPGGNSRYGIGQARTFTISNTEQVPVPIYGVVVAQPRALPVGLYRDTLRVTLDW
;
A
#
# COMPACT_ATOMS: atom_id res chain seq x y z
N MET A 1 -1.34 10.57 116.31
CA MET A 1 -2.66 10.46 116.98
C MET A 1 -3.71 10.22 115.93
N HIS A 2 -4.47 9.16 116.19
CA HIS A 2 -5.79 8.81 115.60
C HIS A 2 -5.84 8.49 114.07
N LYS A 3 -6.14 7.34 113.81
CA LYS A 3 -7.20 6.31 113.96
C LYS A 3 -7.90 6.12 112.60
N ASP A 4 -7.75 4.92 112.15
CA ASP A 4 -8.74 3.99 111.60
C ASP A 4 -9.96 4.50 110.84
N ALA A 5 -10.13 3.92 109.60
CA ALA A 5 -11.30 3.13 109.37
C ALA A 5 -11.19 2.44 107.99
N MET A 6 -11.26 1.14 108.09
CA MET A 6 -11.34 0.14 107.11
C MET A 6 -12.76 0.13 106.48
N GLN A 7 -12.87 0.22 105.19
CA GLN A 7 -14.16 -0.07 104.58
C GLN A 7 -13.97 -0.87 103.30
N ARG A 8 -14.45 -2.08 103.36
CA ARG A 8 -14.49 -3.06 102.30
C ARG A 8 -15.52 -2.61 101.24
N THR A 9 -15.14 -2.58 100.00
CA THR A 9 -16.14 -2.47 98.97
C THR A 9 -15.85 -3.51 97.89
N SER A 10 -16.83 -4.30 97.56
CA SER A 10 -16.87 -5.42 96.68
C SER A 10 -16.48 -5.06 95.21
N ILE A 11 -15.64 -5.81 94.67
CA ILE A 11 -15.27 -5.76 93.25
C ILE A 11 -16.34 -6.47 92.45
N LEU A 12 -17.12 -5.74 91.68
CA LEU A 12 -18.05 -6.30 90.67
C LEU A 12 -17.27 -6.43 89.35
N LEU A 13 -16.88 -7.64 88.98
CA LEU A 13 -16.28 -7.95 87.65
C LEU A 13 -17.36 -7.82 86.57
N LEU A 14 -17.33 -6.74 85.82
CA LEU A 14 -18.07 -6.60 84.62
C LEU A 14 -17.20 -7.20 83.50
N THR A 15 -17.54 -8.41 82.98
CA THR A 15 -16.97 -9.00 81.80
C THR A 15 -17.53 -8.33 80.55
N LEU A 16 -16.71 -7.44 79.97
CA LEU A 16 -17.02 -6.83 78.68
C LEU A 16 -16.64 -7.85 77.58
N GLY A 17 -17.63 -8.55 77.03
CA GLY A 17 -17.43 -9.42 75.89
C GLY A 17 -17.14 -8.63 74.61
N PRO A 18 -16.21 -9.10 73.78
CA PRO A 18 -15.95 -8.42 72.52
C PRO A 18 -17.14 -8.59 71.57
N LEU A 19 -17.77 -7.49 71.22
CA LEU A 19 -18.81 -7.42 70.19
C LEU A 19 -18.14 -7.56 68.82
N LEU A 20 -18.12 -8.78 68.25
CA LEU A 20 -17.70 -9.06 66.89
C LEU A 20 -18.77 -8.50 65.94
N LEU A 21 -18.54 -7.29 65.42
CA LEU A 21 -19.32 -6.72 64.32
C LEU A 21 -18.93 -7.47 63.03
N PRO A 22 -19.89 -8.07 62.31
CA PRO A 22 -19.58 -8.64 60.99
C PRO A 22 -19.18 -7.50 60.05
N GLY A 23 -17.91 -7.51 59.60
CA GLY A 23 -17.41 -6.57 58.60
C GLY A 23 -18.13 -6.81 57.26
N SER A 24 -18.99 -5.88 56.88
CA SER A 24 -19.59 -5.90 55.55
C SER A 24 -18.52 -5.65 54.50
N VAL A 25 -18.14 -6.69 53.73
CA VAL A 25 -17.27 -6.53 52.57
C VAL A 25 -18.03 -5.75 51.49
N ALA A 26 -17.68 -4.50 51.33
CA ALA A 26 -18.20 -3.68 50.22
C ALA A 26 -17.65 -4.19 48.90
N HIS A 27 -18.51 -4.79 48.09
CA HIS A 27 -18.18 -5.15 46.71
C HIS A 27 -18.36 -3.91 45.82
N GLY A 28 -17.23 -3.31 45.42
CA GLY A 28 -17.24 -2.20 44.45
C GLY A 28 -17.25 -2.77 43.02
N THR A 29 -18.21 -2.34 42.20
CA THR A 29 -18.19 -2.58 40.76
C THR A 29 -17.62 -1.33 40.07
N SER A 30 -16.67 -1.51 39.17
CA SER A 30 -16.15 -0.45 38.32
C SER A 30 -16.60 -0.71 36.88
N THR A 31 -17.25 0.26 36.27
CA THR A 31 -17.67 0.21 34.86
C THR A 31 -16.87 1.22 34.06
N GLY A 32 -16.39 0.80 32.90
CA GLY A 32 -15.69 1.67 31.95
C GLY A 32 -16.29 1.54 30.55
N PHE A 33 -16.09 2.54 29.74
CA PHE A 33 -16.51 2.55 28.34
C PHE A 33 -15.32 2.35 27.43
N ILE A 34 -15.47 1.46 26.43
CA ILE A 34 -14.51 1.26 25.36
C ILE A 34 -15.14 1.81 24.10
N GLN A 35 -14.52 2.82 23.48
CA GLN A 35 -14.94 3.31 22.17
C GLN A 35 -14.24 2.52 21.08
N ALA A 36 -15.01 1.81 20.25
CA ALA A 36 -14.52 1.19 19.02
C ALA A 36 -14.81 2.14 17.85
N ARG A 37 -13.80 2.41 17.02
CA ARG A 37 -13.92 3.25 15.84
C ARG A 37 -13.36 2.54 14.62
N LEU A 38 -14.11 2.55 13.52
CA LEU A 38 -13.69 2.10 12.20
C LEU A 38 -13.93 3.26 11.21
N VAL A 39 -12.93 3.56 10.40
CA VAL A 39 -13.07 4.50 9.29
C VAL A 39 -12.84 3.71 8.00
N ILE A 40 -13.82 3.75 7.11
CA ILE A 40 -13.71 3.18 5.77
C ILE A 40 -13.50 4.35 4.81
N SER A 41 -12.36 4.36 4.14
CA SER A 41 -12.00 5.39 3.16
C SER A 41 -12.18 4.86 1.75
N ALA A 42 -12.46 5.74 0.81
CA ALA A 42 -12.37 5.42 -0.61
C ALA A 42 -10.91 5.07 -0.97
N ALA A 43 -10.71 4.03 -1.75
CA ALA A 43 -9.39 3.55 -2.13
C ALA A 43 -9.41 2.91 -3.52
N CYS A 44 -8.26 2.99 -4.21
CA CYS A 44 -7.94 2.21 -5.39
C CYS A 44 -6.63 1.46 -5.17
N GLU A 45 -6.55 0.26 -5.70
CA GLU A 45 -5.35 -0.57 -5.64
C GLU A 45 -5.02 -1.20 -7.00
N ILE A 46 -3.76 -1.44 -7.23
CA ILE A 46 -3.30 -2.24 -8.37
C ILE A 46 -3.38 -3.70 -7.90
N ASN A 47 -4.19 -4.49 -8.57
CA ASN A 47 -4.26 -5.92 -8.32
C ASN A 47 -2.98 -6.56 -8.85
N SER A 48 -2.06 -6.86 -7.95
CA SER A 48 -0.92 -7.71 -8.23
C SER A 48 -1.08 -9.00 -7.44
N GLN A 49 -0.68 -10.13 -8.03
CA GLN A 49 -0.74 -11.43 -7.35
C GLN A 49 0.19 -11.51 -6.12
N GLN A 50 1.02 -10.50 -5.92
CA GLN A 50 1.83 -10.35 -4.71
C GLN A 50 1.52 -9.01 -4.04
N PRO A 51 0.71 -9.02 -2.96
CA PRO A 51 0.43 -7.83 -2.18
C PRO A 51 1.66 -7.46 -1.34
N THR A 52 2.61 -6.78 -1.93
CA THR A 52 3.70 -6.16 -1.20
C THR A 52 3.59 -4.65 -1.34
N VAL A 53 3.65 -3.95 -0.23
CA VAL A 53 3.79 -2.48 -0.22
C VAL A 53 5.01 -2.12 -1.07
N GLY A 54 4.80 -1.49 -2.23
CA GLY A 54 5.85 -1.26 -3.22
C GLY A 54 6.11 -2.44 -4.17
N GLY A 55 5.18 -3.41 -4.27
CA GLY A 55 5.27 -4.57 -5.16
C GLY A 55 5.47 -4.21 -6.63
N ASN A 56 6.03 -5.14 -7.38
CA ASN A 56 6.19 -4.99 -8.83
C ASN A 56 4.84 -5.33 -9.50
N PRO A 57 4.09 -4.35 -10.02
CA PRO A 57 2.78 -4.60 -10.61
C PRO A 57 2.86 -5.25 -12.00
N GLY A 58 4.05 -5.47 -12.54
CA GLY A 58 4.21 -6.14 -13.83
C GLY A 58 5.60 -5.96 -14.42
N VAL A 59 5.90 -6.80 -15.39
CA VAL A 59 7.14 -6.77 -16.17
C VAL A 59 6.80 -6.51 -17.63
N MET A 60 7.61 -5.70 -18.29
CA MET A 60 7.54 -5.48 -19.73
C MET A 60 8.82 -6.02 -20.35
N ASP A 61 8.72 -7.17 -21.00
CA ASP A 61 9.86 -7.84 -21.62
C ASP A 61 9.85 -7.63 -23.15
N PHE A 62 10.89 -6.98 -23.68
CA PHE A 62 11.10 -6.80 -25.12
C PHE A 62 11.81 -8.00 -25.76
N GLY A 63 12.09 -9.04 -24.98
CA GLY A 63 12.75 -10.26 -25.41
C GLY A 63 14.25 -10.09 -25.67
N SER A 64 14.85 -11.13 -26.26
CA SER A 64 16.27 -11.12 -26.63
C SER A 64 16.42 -10.80 -28.11
N ARG A 65 17.37 -9.93 -28.44
CA ARG A 65 17.66 -9.51 -29.83
C ARG A 65 19.14 -9.50 -30.09
N GLY A 66 19.48 -9.51 -31.40
CA GLY A 66 20.82 -9.21 -31.84
C GLY A 66 21.20 -7.74 -31.55
N PRO A 67 22.46 -7.36 -31.88
CA PRO A 67 22.93 -6.01 -31.60
C PRO A 67 22.24 -4.91 -32.41
N THR A 68 21.53 -5.26 -33.47
CA THR A 68 20.74 -4.37 -34.35
C THR A 68 19.39 -4.98 -34.65
N TRP A 69 18.37 -4.12 -34.91
CA TRP A 69 17.05 -4.51 -35.40
C TRP A 69 16.42 -3.38 -36.23
N ASP A 70 15.70 -3.77 -37.31
CA ASP A 70 15.17 -2.85 -38.32
C ASP A 70 13.71 -2.45 -38.06
N GLN A 71 12.98 -3.20 -37.22
CA GLN A 71 11.59 -2.94 -36.91
C GLN A 71 11.44 -2.54 -35.43
N PRO A 72 10.49 -1.68 -35.08
CA PRO A 72 10.21 -1.40 -33.69
C PRO A 72 9.91 -2.67 -32.89
N LEU A 73 10.46 -2.78 -31.69
CA LEU A 73 10.11 -3.85 -30.75
C LEU A 73 8.95 -3.39 -29.90
N THR A 74 7.91 -4.19 -29.83
CA THR A 74 6.76 -3.92 -28.99
C THR A 74 6.67 -4.95 -27.88
N SER A 75 6.27 -4.52 -26.72
CA SER A 75 5.96 -5.36 -25.58
C SER A 75 4.75 -4.82 -24.84
N ARG A 76 4.19 -5.61 -23.97
CA ARG A 76 3.09 -5.22 -23.08
C ARG A 76 3.48 -5.55 -21.65
N VAL A 77 2.83 -4.91 -20.70
CA VAL A 77 2.99 -5.32 -19.31
C VAL A 77 2.35 -6.68 -19.13
N ASP A 78 3.14 -7.65 -18.72
CA ASP A 78 2.66 -8.95 -18.29
C ASP A 78 2.48 -8.95 -16.78
N GLU A 79 1.23 -8.95 -16.36
CA GLU A 79 0.79 -9.29 -15.02
C GLU A 79 0.14 -10.68 -15.12
N ALA A 80 0.37 -11.53 -14.14
CA ALA A 80 -0.18 -12.89 -14.17
C ALA A 80 -1.73 -12.84 -14.27
N GLY A 81 -2.24 -13.17 -15.46
CA GLY A 81 -3.68 -13.24 -15.76
C GLY A 81 -4.30 -12.01 -16.43
N ALA A 82 -3.53 -10.94 -16.68
CA ALA A 82 -4.05 -9.73 -17.32
C ALA A 82 -3.29 -9.40 -18.60
N GLU A 83 -3.84 -9.74 -19.74
CA GLU A 83 -3.22 -9.56 -21.06
C GLU A 83 -2.89 -8.09 -21.37
N GLY A 84 -1.68 -7.66 -21.03
CA GLY A 84 -1.14 -6.35 -21.42
C GLY A 84 -1.71 -5.16 -20.66
N SER A 85 -2.36 -5.38 -19.52
CA SER A 85 -2.94 -4.27 -18.73
C SER A 85 -2.75 -4.49 -17.22
N LEU A 86 -2.53 -3.41 -16.49
CA LEU A 86 -2.68 -3.43 -15.04
C LEU A 86 -4.16 -3.47 -14.69
N GLN A 87 -4.54 -4.28 -13.71
CA GLN A 87 -5.91 -4.32 -13.22
C GLN A 87 -6.04 -3.44 -11.97
N ILE A 88 -6.95 -2.47 -12.03
CA ILE A 88 -7.19 -1.54 -10.93
C ILE A 88 -8.54 -1.83 -10.33
N SER A 89 -8.58 -2.13 -9.03
CA SER A 89 -9.81 -2.23 -8.25
C SER A 89 -9.98 -1.00 -7.39
N CYS A 90 -11.19 -0.43 -7.39
CA CYS A 90 -11.52 0.71 -6.55
C CYS A 90 -12.78 0.42 -5.73
N THR A 91 -12.87 1.06 -4.56
CA THR A 91 -14.11 1.02 -3.78
C THR A 91 -15.27 1.68 -4.54
N PRO A 92 -16.54 1.29 -4.29
CA PRO A 92 -17.69 1.76 -5.08
C PRO A 92 -17.93 3.28 -5.08
N GLN A 93 -17.31 4.01 -4.15
CA GLN A 93 -17.41 5.47 -4.06
C GLN A 93 -16.55 6.19 -5.10
N VAL A 94 -15.50 5.54 -5.60
CA VAL A 94 -14.62 6.10 -6.63
C VAL A 94 -15.28 5.93 -7.99
N ARG A 95 -15.43 7.03 -8.73
CA ARG A 95 -16.07 7.04 -10.07
C ARG A 95 -15.07 7.15 -11.22
N ALA A 96 -13.88 7.64 -10.89
CA ALA A 96 -12.76 7.75 -11.82
C ALA A 96 -11.46 7.80 -11.04
N PHE A 97 -10.37 7.41 -11.69
CA PHE A 97 -9.01 7.57 -11.17
C PHE A 97 -8.10 8.02 -12.30
N SER A 98 -6.95 8.57 -11.97
CA SER A 98 -5.93 8.90 -12.94
C SER A 98 -4.65 8.12 -12.69
N VAL A 99 -3.96 7.79 -13.79
CA VAL A 99 -2.68 7.09 -13.79
C VAL A 99 -1.60 8.04 -14.28
N ARG A 100 -0.50 8.12 -13.53
CA ARG A 100 0.74 8.79 -13.96
C ARG A 100 1.87 7.78 -13.97
N ILE A 101 2.69 7.83 -15.01
CA ILE A 101 3.88 6.99 -15.14
C ILE A 101 5.09 7.94 -15.29
N ASN A 102 6.08 7.77 -14.43
CA ASN A 102 7.27 8.61 -14.45
C ASN A 102 8.19 8.34 -15.66
N GLY A 103 9.34 9.00 -15.70
CA GLY A 103 10.35 8.84 -16.74
C GLY A 103 11.22 7.59 -16.63
N GLY A 104 11.06 6.82 -15.55
CA GLY A 104 11.96 5.71 -15.22
C GLY A 104 13.23 6.19 -14.47
N LEU A 105 14.07 5.23 -14.11
CA LEU A 105 15.35 5.53 -13.45
C LEU A 105 16.38 6.10 -14.41
N ASN A 106 16.27 5.77 -15.71
CA ASN A 106 17.24 6.17 -16.74
C ASN A 106 16.68 7.23 -17.69
N GLY A 107 15.50 7.77 -17.40
CA GLY A 107 14.86 8.78 -18.23
C GLY A 107 15.46 10.18 -18.03
N SER A 108 15.64 10.92 -19.13
CA SER A 108 16.00 12.32 -19.12
C SER A 108 15.41 13.04 -20.35
N ASP A 109 15.29 14.36 -20.29
CA ASP A 109 14.84 15.21 -21.39
C ASP A 109 13.49 14.77 -22.01
N GLY A 110 12.58 14.33 -21.19
CA GLY A 110 11.27 13.85 -21.65
C GLY A 110 11.27 12.50 -22.35
N VAL A 111 12.35 11.74 -22.28
CA VAL A 111 12.51 10.43 -22.93
C VAL A 111 12.82 9.34 -21.91
N ARG A 112 12.06 8.24 -21.95
CA ARG A 112 12.34 7.02 -21.17
C ARG A 112 13.43 6.22 -21.84
N ARG A 113 14.32 5.59 -21.06
CA ARG A 113 15.47 4.84 -21.60
C ARG A 113 15.72 3.57 -20.80
N LEU A 114 15.92 2.48 -21.51
CA LEU A 114 16.55 1.27 -20.95
C LEU A 114 18.04 1.50 -20.87
N SER A 115 18.72 0.97 -19.85
CA SER A 115 20.16 1.10 -19.67
C SER A 115 20.82 -0.21 -19.28
N ASN A 116 22.02 -0.46 -19.80
CA ASN A 116 22.94 -1.50 -19.32
C ASN A 116 24.06 -0.92 -18.41
N GLY A 117 23.94 0.34 -17.99
CA GLY A 117 24.95 1.08 -17.22
C GLY A 117 25.97 1.85 -18.06
N ARG A 118 26.01 1.65 -19.39
CA ARG A 118 26.90 2.32 -20.34
C ARG A 118 26.17 2.95 -21.51
N GLU A 119 25.22 2.20 -22.07
CA GLU A 119 24.43 2.62 -23.22
C GLU A 119 22.96 2.77 -22.84
N LEU A 120 22.25 3.60 -23.58
CA LEU A 120 20.86 3.96 -23.36
C LEU A 120 20.05 3.69 -24.62
N ILE A 121 18.91 3.02 -24.47
CA ILE A 121 17.97 2.73 -25.55
C ILE A 121 16.67 3.46 -25.27
N PRO A 122 16.24 4.42 -26.08
CA PRO A 122 15.00 5.13 -25.89
C PRO A 122 13.79 4.21 -26.14
N TYR A 123 12.75 4.36 -25.29
CA TYR A 123 11.49 3.68 -25.48
C TYR A 123 10.31 4.59 -25.13
N GLN A 124 9.12 4.21 -25.55
CA GLN A 124 7.88 4.93 -25.31
C GLN A 124 6.85 3.98 -24.69
N LEU A 125 5.90 4.58 -23.96
CA LEU A 125 4.74 3.85 -23.46
C LEU A 125 3.47 4.37 -24.15
N ALA A 126 2.56 3.46 -24.45
CA ALA A 126 1.28 3.76 -25.08
C ALA A 126 0.15 2.93 -24.48
N VAL A 127 -1.09 3.33 -24.72
CA VAL A 127 -2.28 2.56 -24.32
C VAL A 127 -2.69 1.56 -25.41
N ASP A 128 -2.11 1.65 -26.56
CA ASP A 128 -2.42 0.80 -27.72
C ASP A 128 -1.14 0.15 -28.24
N PRO A 129 -1.23 -1.06 -28.83
CA PRO A 129 -0.07 -1.78 -29.35
C PRO A 129 0.62 -1.08 -30.52
N GLY A 130 -0.07 -0.19 -31.22
CA GLY A 130 0.47 0.61 -32.32
C GLY A 130 1.28 1.82 -31.86
N GLY A 131 1.28 2.15 -30.55
CA GLY A 131 2.03 3.29 -30.01
C GLY A 131 1.46 4.67 -30.38
N ASN A 132 0.20 4.74 -30.84
CA ASN A 132 -0.42 5.99 -31.32
C ASN A 132 -0.84 6.91 -30.17
N SER A 133 -1.35 6.34 -29.07
CA SER A 133 -1.80 7.10 -27.90
C SER A 133 -0.82 6.90 -26.75
N ARG A 134 0.08 7.87 -26.56
CA ARG A 134 1.23 7.76 -25.66
C ARG A 134 0.91 8.15 -24.23
N TYR A 135 1.60 7.53 -23.29
CA TYR A 135 1.72 8.00 -21.91
C TYR A 135 2.84 9.04 -21.83
N GLY A 136 2.48 10.33 -21.75
CA GLY A 136 3.43 11.38 -21.44
C GLY A 136 4.09 11.16 -20.06
N ILE A 137 5.35 11.56 -19.91
CA ILE A 137 6.07 11.42 -18.64
C ILE A 137 5.39 12.28 -17.58
N GLY A 138 4.94 11.66 -16.47
CA GLY A 138 4.28 12.35 -15.37
C GLY A 138 2.90 12.95 -15.70
N GLN A 139 2.40 12.79 -16.92
CA GLN A 139 1.07 13.28 -17.29
C GLN A 139 0.00 12.34 -16.76
N ALA A 140 -1.06 12.93 -16.21
CA ALA A 140 -2.22 12.18 -15.74
C ALA A 140 -3.05 11.69 -16.93
N ARG A 141 -3.47 10.43 -16.88
CA ARG A 141 -4.46 9.86 -17.79
C ARG A 141 -5.61 9.31 -16.97
N THR A 142 -6.80 9.84 -17.21
CA THR A 142 -8.01 9.49 -16.46
C THR A 142 -8.70 8.27 -17.04
N PHE A 143 -9.16 7.39 -16.15
CA PHE A 143 -9.98 6.22 -16.43
C PHE A 143 -11.27 6.32 -15.64
N THR A 144 -12.41 6.09 -16.32
CA THR A 144 -13.73 6.11 -15.69
C THR A 144 -14.10 4.70 -15.25
N ILE A 145 -14.69 4.58 -14.07
CA ILE A 145 -15.18 3.31 -13.54
C ILE A 145 -16.67 3.22 -13.91
N SER A 146 -17.02 2.27 -14.78
CA SER A 146 -18.42 2.02 -15.13
C SER A 146 -18.92 0.80 -14.40
N ASN A 147 -19.20 0.04 -13.91
CA ASN A 147 -19.85 -1.10 -13.27
C ASN A 147 -18.95 -2.35 -13.14
N THR A 148 -17.65 -2.22 -13.32
CA THR A 148 -16.72 -3.35 -13.23
C THR A 148 -15.93 -3.28 -11.94
N GLU A 149 -15.71 -4.42 -11.31
CA GLU A 149 -14.87 -4.53 -10.12
C GLU A 149 -13.40 -4.20 -10.42
N GLN A 150 -12.99 -4.39 -11.69
CA GLN A 150 -11.63 -4.14 -12.16
C GLN A 150 -11.63 -3.31 -13.44
N VAL A 151 -10.78 -2.31 -13.48
CA VAL A 151 -10.59 -1.45 -14.65
C VAL A 151 -9.23 -1.76 -15.25
N PRO A 152 -9.15 -2.25 -16.49
CA PRO A 152 -7.89 -2.49 -17.17
C PRO A 152 -7.23 -1.16 -17.56
N VAL A 153 -5.96 -1.00 -17.20
CA VAL A 153 -5.09 0.08 -17.63
C VAL A 153 -4.04 -0.50 -18.58
N PRO A 154 -4.28 -0.42 -19.90
CA PRO A 154 -3.36 -1.01 -20.88
C PRO A 154 -2.05 -0.23 -20.93
N ILE A 155 -0.91 -0.96 -20.92
CA ILE A 155 0.42 -0.37 -21.02
C ILE A 155 1.24 -1.19 -22.01
N TYR A 156 1.53 -0.57 -23.15
CA TYR A 156 2.40 -1.11 -24.20
C TYR A 156 3.69 -0.32 -24.24
N GLY A 157 4.80 -1.02 -24.46
CA GLY A 157 6.09 -0.41 -24.69
C GLY A 157 6.50 -0.53 -26.15
N VAL A 158 7.15 0.49 -26.68
CA VAL A 158 7.70 0.52 -28.02
C VAL A 158 9.14 1.00 -27.97
N VAL A 159 10.07 0.16 -28.37
CA VAL A 159 11.47 0.51 -28.64
C VAL A 159 11.64 0.72 -30.13
N VAL A 160 12.18 1.84 -30.54
CA VAL A 160 12.39 2.15 -31.95
C VAL A 160 13.43 1.25 -32.62
N ALA A 161 13.41 1.15 -33.93
CA ALA A 161 14.44 0.44 -34.68
C ALA A 161 15.85 0.93 -34.34
N GLN A 162 16.81 0.02 -34.26
CA GLN A 162 18.18 0.32 -33.85
C GLN A 162 19.17 -0.21 -34.90
N PRO A 163 19.48 0.59 -35.92
CA PRO A 163 20.39 0.17 -37.01
C PRO A 163 21.86 0.16 -36.59
N ARG A 164 22.24 0.88 -35.56
CA ARG A 164 23.58 0.91 -35.01
C ARG A 164 23.77 -0.18 -33.96
N ALA A 165 24.81 -0.98 -34.07
CA ALA A 165 25.09 -2.05 -33.15
C ALA A 165 25.28 -1.53 -31.71
N LEU A 166 24.60 -2.17 -30.81
CA LEU A 166 24.69 -1.95 -29.36
C LEU A 166 25.56 -3.02 -28.71
N PRO A 167 26.28 -2.69 -27.62
CA PRO A 167 26.99 -3.68 -26.82
C PRO A 167 26.03 -4.73 -26.26
N VAL A 168 26.53 -5.94 -26.13
CA VAL A 168 25.79 -7.01 -25.44
C VAL A 168 25.57 -6.66 -23.97
N GLY A 169 24.41 -7.03 -23.43
CA GLY A 169 24.08 -6.78 -22.04
C GLY A 169 22.58 -6.81 -21.79
N LEU A 170 22.23 -6.77 -20.51
CA LEU A 170 20.85 -6.62 -20.06
C LEU A 170 20.53 -5.12 -19.95
N TYR A 171 19.61 -4.66 -20.80
CA TYR A 171 19.09 -3.29 -20.76
C TYR A 171 17.78 -3.28 -19.98
N ARG A 172 17.70 -2.44 -18.93
CA ARG A 172 16.52 -2.35 -18.07
C ARG A 172 16.24 -0.92 -17.63
N ASP A 173 15.01 -0.68 -17.26
CA ASP A 173 14.56 0.53 -16.57
C ASP A 173 13.54 0.13 -15.49
N THR A 174 13.27 1.02 -14.56
CA THR A 174 12.24 0.83 -13.54
C THR A 174 11.34 2.07 -13.53
N LEU A 175 10.06 1.82 -13.74
CA LEU A 175 9.02 2.84 -13.79
C LEU A 175 8.27 2.88 -12.46
N ARG A 176 7.83 4.08 -12.08
CA ARG A 176 6.84 4.26 -11.01
C ARG A 176 5.50 4.60 -11.63
N VAL A 177 4.50 3.82 -11.27
CA VAL A 177 3.09 4.08 -11.57
C VAL A 177 2.45 4.67 -10.33
N THR A 178 1.72 5.77 -10.49
CA THR A 178 0.99 6.45 -9.41
C THR A 178 -0.49 6.48 -9.78
N LEU A 179 -1.33 6.12 -8.83
CA LEU A 179 -2.79 6.24 -8.93
C LEU A 179 -3.25 7.41 -8.07
N ASP A 180 -4.15 8.24 -8.60
CA ASP A 180 -4.84 9.30 -7.88
C ASP A 180 -6.36 9.16 -8.12
N TRP A 181 -7.19 9.20 -7.06
CA TRP A 181 -8.64 9.04 -7.08
C TRP A 181 -9.38 10.04 -6.21
#